data_16fb0e852a9fdc44470cd9f4057978f9
#
_entry.id   16fb0e852a9fdc44470cd9f4057978f9
#
_cell.length_a   1.000
_cell.length_b   1.000
_cell.length_c   1.000
_cell.angle_alpha   90.00
_cell.angle_beta   90.00
_cell.angle_gamma   90.00
#
_symmetry.space_group_name_H-M   'P 1'
#
loop_
_entity.id
_entity.type
_entity.pdbx_description
1 polymer ?
#
loop_
_entity_poly.entity_id
_entity_poly.type
_entity_poly.pdbx_seq_one_letter_code
_entity_poly.pdbx_strand_id
1 'polypeptide(L)'
;ASDVYKRQAVSYDIAAPEGARYKLSDVSWNPAVESRYEYNTVYTITFTATADENCTISADAVATVNSYDADSITVSADGKTAVVTYEFAKTSKKGSSSGPSGPDTGNTGKATATPAPTKAPTPTTEPGKQVFEDVPSTYWAYSYIMDLYDAGIVNGASATMFYPENNVTRAEFTKMAVVLFGLDSKSTESQFTDVPANEWYAKYVVAATEAGIVTGISETEFAPNDDVTREQMAAIIGRYLDITSKAAMKYTDSAAISDYAVPYVSGLTEKGLLTGEEDGTFRPAASAARSEAAALLSRVKATMSAPEETAACLLYTSDA
;
A
#
# COMPACT_ATOMS: atom_id res chain seq x y z
N ALA A 1 -17.35 24.16 -14.10
CA ALA A 1 -16.73 22.94 -13.58
C ALA A 1 -15.28 23.26 -13.27
N SER A 2 -15.01 23.50 -12.00
CA SER A 2 -13.66 23.87 -11.55
C SER A 2 -12.75 22.64 -11.53
N ASP A 3 -11.62 22.76 -12.21
CA ASP A 3 -10.49 21.85 -12.25
C ASP A 3 -9.94 21.55 -10.83
N VAL A 4 -10.48 20.56 -10.17
CA VAL A 4 -10.00 20.12 -8.84
C VAL A 4 -8.61 19.48 -8.92
N TYR A 5 -8.22 19.00 -10.11
CA TYR A 5 -6.93 18.34 -10.34
C TYR A 5 -5.75 19.26 -10.69
N LYS A 6 -5.98 20.56 -10.74
CA LYS A 6 -4.89 21.55 -10.92
C LYS A 6 -4.11 21.87 -9.64
N ARG A 7 -4.21 21.09 -8.57
CA ARG A 7 -3.70 21.49 -7.25
C ARG A 7 -2.73 20.50 -6.57
N GLN A 8 -2.14 19.56 -7.25
CA GLN A 8 -0.99 18.91 -6.64
C GLN A 8 0.19 19.87 -6.68
N ALA A 9 0.50 20.43 -5.51
CA ALA A 9 1.79 21.07 -5.32
C ALA A 9 2.86 19.98 -5.46
N VAL A 10 3.83 20.21 -6.31
CA VAL A 10 4.94 19.30 -6.47
C VAL A 10 5.83 19.45 -5.25
N SER A 11 5.80 18.49 -4.33
CA SER A 11 6.81 18.39 -3.27
C SER A 11 8.02 17.65 -3.84
N TYR A 12 9.19 18.29 -3.81
CA TYR A 12 10.44 17.72 -4.34
C TYR A 12 11.36 17.22 -3.23
N ASP A 13 10.82 16.81 -2.11
CA ASP A 13 11.66 16.30 -1.03
C ASP A 13 12.25 14.93 -1.41
N ILE A 14 13.33 14.98 -2.20
CA ILE A 14 14.22 13.85 -2.37
C ILE A 14 15.18 13.90 -1.18
N ALA A 15 14.98 13.02 -0.23
CA ALA A 15 15.87 12.86 0.91
C ALA A 15 16.57 11.50 0.82
N ALA A 16 17.84 11.48 1.16
CA ALA A 16 18.52 10.23 1.43
C ALA A 16 17.92 9.61 2.71
N PRO A 17 17.80 8.27 2.79
CA PRO A 17 17.36 7.59 4.00
C PRO A 17 18.19 8.00 5.23
N GLU A 18 17.58 7.93 6.42
CA GLU A 18 18.31 8.19 7.67
C GLU A 18 19.50 7.23 7.80
N GLY A 19 20.68 7.76 8.08
CA GLY A 19 21.92 6.98 8.16
C GLY A 19 22.64 6.73 6.82
N ALA A 20 22.10 7.21 5.69
CA ALA A 20 22.78 7.11 4.41
C ALA A 20 24.14 7.80 4.42
N ARG A 21 25.12 7.17 3.75
CA ARG A 21 26.48 7.70 3.60
C ARG A 21 26.65 8.49 2.31
N TYR A 22 25.60 9.14 1.86
CA TYR A 22 25.57 10.00 0.67
C TYR A 22 24.54 11.11 0.81
N LYS A 23 24.70 12.16 0.03
CA LYS A 23 23.76 13.27 -0.08
C LYS A 23 23.18 13.32 -1.47
N LEU A 24 21.91 13.72 -1.57
CA LEU A 24 21.24 13.94 -2.85
C LEU A 24 21.23 15.41 -3.21
N SER A 25 21.48 15.72 -4.48
CA SER A 25 21.54 17.09 -5.04
C SER A 25 21.12 17.10 -6.51
N ASP A 26 21.11 18.31 -7.10
CA ASP A 26 20.94 18.54 -8.54
C ASP A 26 19.68 17.90 -9.13
N VAL A 27 18.57 17.98 -8.37
CA VAL A 27 17.29 17.43 -8.80
C VAL A 27 16.74 18.22 -9.98
N SER A 28 16.49 17.53 -11.07
CA SER A 28 15.90 18.13 -12.28
C SER A 28 14.77 17.26 -12.83
N TRP A 29 13.81 17.92 -13.48
CA TRP A 29 12.68 17.29 -14.13
C TRP A 29 12.65 17.58 -15.61
N ASN A 30 12.35 16.58 -16.42
CA ASN A 30 12.15 16.73 -17.85
C ASN A 30 10.81 16.08 -18.27
N PRO A 31 9.84 16.86 -18.81
CA PRO A 31 9.86 18.32 -18.90
C PRO A 31 9.91 19.00 -17.52
N ALA A 32 10.40 20.24 -17.49
CA ALA A 32 10.46 21.02 -16.26
C ALA A 32 9.08 21.18 -15.63
N VAL A 33 8.99 21.02 -14.32
CA VAL A 33 7.74 21.18 -13.56
C VAL A 33 7.84 22.49 -12.78
N GLU A 34 7.09 23.52 -13.19
CA GLU A 34 7.13 24.84 -12.53
C GLU A 34 6.24 24.89 -11.28
N SER A 35 5.03 24.37 -11.36
CA SER A 35 4.06 24.35 -10.25
C SER A 35 3.11 23.16 -10.26
N ARG A 36 2.99 22.44 -11.36
CA ARG A 36 2.03 21.35 -11.57
C ARG A 36 2.49 20.40 -12.66
N TYR A 37 2.06 19.13 -12.57
CA TYR A 37 2.21 18.17 -13.64
C TYR A 37 1.16 18.41 -14.73
N GLU A 38 1.56 18.34 -15.99
CA GLU A 38 0.65 18.38 -17.14
C GLU A 38 0.09 16.99 -17.43
N TYR A 39 -1.12 16.94 -17.99
CA TYR A 39 -1.74 15.70 -18.42
C TYR A 39 -1.08 15.12 -19.67
N ASN A 40 -1.15 13.80 -19.79
CA ASN A 40 -0.66 13.06 -20.96
C ASN A 40 0.84 13.28 -21.21
N THR A 41 1.59 13.49 -20.13
CA THR A 41 3.00 13.83 -20.14
C THR A 41 3.79 12.77 -19.36
N VAL A 42 4.91 12.35 -19.93
CA VAL A 42 5.91 11.51 -19.27
C VAL A 42 6.90 12.45 -18.61
N TYR A 43 7.19 12.24 -17.35
CA TYR A 43 8.16 13.01 -16.59
C TYR A 43 9.35 12.14 -16.23
N THR A 44 10.55 12.65 -16.44
CA THR A 44 11.79 12.02 -16.01
C THR A 44 12.40 12.87 -14.89
N ILE A 45 12.74 12.23 -13.77
CA ILE A 45 13.55 12.85 -12.73
C ILE A 45 15.00 12.43 -12.90
N THR A 46 15.91 13.38 -12.69
CA THR A 46 17.34 13.10 -12.61
C THR A 46 17.90 13.79 -11.37
N PHE A 47 18.73 13.08 -10.61
CA PHE A 47 19.38 13.63 -9.43
C PHE A 47 20.77 13.04 -9.25
N THR A 48 21.60 13.70 -8.46
CA THR A 48 22.97 13.28 -8.16
C THR A 48 23.06 12.79 -6.71
N ALA A 49 23.59 11.59 -6.51
CA ALA A 49 24.03 11.11 -5.21
C ALA A 49 25.54 11.35 -5.07
N THR A 50 25.96 11.99 -3.97
CA THR A 50 27.37 12.25 -3.66
C THR A 50 27.74 11.51 -2.39
N ALA A 51 28.73 10.61 -2.47
CA ALA A 51 29.22 9.86 -1.33
C ALA A 51 29.84 10.77 -0.26
N ASP A 52 29.67 10.43 1.00
CA ASP A 52 30.32 11.11 2.12
C ASP A 52 31.85 10.94 2.05
N GLU A 53 32.56 11.73 2.87
CA GLU A 53 34.01 11.58 3.03
C GLU A 53 34.36 10.14 3.40
N ASN A 54 35.38 9.58 2.73
CA ASN A 54 35.83 8.20 2.89
C ASN A 54 34.84 7.09 2.44
N CYS A 55 33.81 7.44 1.68
CA CYS A 55 32.90 6.48 1.05
C CYS A 55 33.03 6.56 -0.48
N THR A 56 32.67 5.48 -1.16
CA THR A 56 32.54 5.42 -2.61
C THR A 56 31.27 4.68 -3.00
N ILE A 57 30.71 5.03 -4.14
CA ILE A 57 29.57 4.36 -4.76
C ILE A 57 30.11 3.25 -5.65
N SER A 58 29.66 2.02 -5.45
CA SER A 58 30.05 0.88 -6.29
C SER A 58 29.61 1.09 -7.75
N ALA A 59 30.38 0.59 -8.69
CA ALA A 59 29.98 0.56 -10.11
C ALA A 59 28.71 -0.30 -10.35
N ASP A 60 28.47 -1.28 -9.46
CA ASP A 60 27.28 -2.16 -9.50
C ASP A 60 26.15 -1.66 -8.59
N ALA A 61 26.18 -0.38 -8.17
CA ALA A 61 25.14 0.19 -7.33
C ALA A 61 23.80 0.16 -8.05
N VAL A 62 22.75 -0.16 -7.30
CA VAL A 62 21.37 -0.03 -7.74
C VAL A 62 20.72 1.15 -7.02
N ALA A 63 19.78 1.81 -7.67
CA ALA A 63 19.01 2.89 -7.10
C ALA A 63 17.53 2.64 -7.32
N THR A 64 16.70 3.04 -6.37
CA THR A 64 15.27 3.00 -6.49
C THR A 64 14.65 4.38 -6.28
N VAL A 65 13.59 4.67 -7.02
CA VAL A 65 12.76 5.87 -6.87
C VAL A 65 11.35 5.41 -6.53
N ASN A 66 10.84 5.76 -5.34
CA ASN A 66 9.54 5.26 -4.85
C ASN A 66 9.43 3.73 -4.86
N SER A 67 10.51 3.03 -4.49
CA SER A 67 10.61 1.56 -4.50
C SER A 67 10.64 0.91 -5.90
N TYR A 68 10.82 1.68 -6.95
CA TYR A 68 11.05 1.19 -8.32
C TYR A 68 12.52 1.34 -8.69
N ASP A 69 13.04 0.37 -9.41
CA ASP A 69 14.40 0.44 -9.93
C ASP A 69 14.52 1.66 -10.85
N ALA A 70 15.60 2.41 -10.69
CA ALA A 70 15.92 3.52 -11.57
C ALA A 70 16.21 3.02 -12.99
N ASP A 71 15.76 3.78 -14.00
CA ASP A 71 16.00 3.43 -15.41
C ASP A 71 17.49 3.46 -15.75
N SER A 72 18.24 4.33 -15.10
CA SER A 72 19.68 4.36 -15.23
C SER A 72 20.38 4.88 -13.98
N ILE A 73 21.58 4.36 -13.76
CA ILE A 73 22.55 4.87 -12.79
C ILE A 73 23.90 4.96 -13.46
N THR A 74 24.55 6.10 -13.36
CA THR A 74 25.89 6.32 -13.91
C THR A 74 26.81 6.76 -12.79
N VAL A 75 27.73 5.89 -12.40
CA VAL A 75 28.72 6.15 -11.34
C VAL A 75 29.97 6.78 -11.94
N SER A 76 30.50 7.82 -11.31
CA SER A 76 31.77 8.44 -11.71
C SER A 76 32.95 7.49 -11.54
N ALA A 77 34.01 7.71 -12.32
CA ALA A 77 35.19 6.82 -12.31
C ALA A 77 35.89 6.75 -10.94
N ASP A 78 35.74 7.80 -10.11
CA ASP A 78 36.28 7.86 -8.75
C ASP A 78 35.32 7.31 -7.69
N GLY A 79 34.12 6.87 -8.10
CA GLY A 79 33.09 6.39 -7.22
C GLY A 79 32.50 7.45 -6.27
N LYS A 80 32.77 8.74 -6.49
CA LYS A 80 32.30 9.79 -5.58
C LYS A 80 30.91 10.30 -5.86
N THR A 81 30.46 10.17 -7.10
CA THR A 81 29.12 10.61 -7.49
C THR A 81 28.42 9.55 -8.34
N ALA A 82 27.10 9.52 -8.27
CA ALA A 82 26.25 8.76 -9.17
C ALA A 82 25.09 9.62 -9.63
N VAL A 83 24.85 9.63 -10.94
CA VAL A 83 23.67 10.27 -11.53
C VAL A 83 22.61 9.20 -11.72
N VAL A 84 21.44 9.43 -11.15
CA VAL A 84 20.29 8.52 -11.17
C VAL A 84 19.19 9.15 -12.00
N THR A 85 18.58 8.38 -12.90
CA THR A 85 17.45 8.82 -13.73
C THR A 85 16.32 7.83 -13.61
N TYR A 86 15.10 8.35 -13.46
CA TYR A 86 13.86 7.56 -13.40
C TYR A 86 12.76 8.22 -14.21
N GLU A 87 12.08 7.46 -15.08
CA GLU A 87 10.97 7.89 -15.90
C GLU A 87 9.64 7.45 -15.28
N PHE A 88 8.78 8.41 -15.00
CA PHE A 88 7.46 8.14 -14.46
C PHE A 88 6.48 7.74 -15.56
N ALA A 89 5.51 6.90 -15.21
CA ALA A 89 4.41 6.60 -16.10
C ALA A 89 3.68 7.89 -16.53
N LYS A 90 3.15 7.85 -17.75
CA LYS A 90 2.46 8.99 -18.36
C LYS A 90 1.26 9.45 -17.51
N THR A 91 1.21 10.74 -17.20
CA THR A 91 0.11 11.34 -16.44
C THR A 91 -1.21 11.24 -17.21
N SER A 92 -2.29 10.81 -16.55
CA SER A 92 -3.61 10.66 -17.17
C SER A 92 -4.63 11.63 -16.59
N LYS A 93 -5.64 12.00 -17.40
CA LYS A 93 -6.79 12.77 -16.95
C LYS A 93 -7.81 11.81 -16.35
N LYS A 94 -8.26 12.06 -15.12
CA LYS A 94 -9.36 11.28 -14.53
C LYS A 94 -10.61 11.44 -15.39
N GLY A 95 -11.12 10.33 -15.91
CA GLY A 95 -12.31 10.33 -16.76
C GLY A 95 -13.52 10.85 -15.99
N SER A 96 -14.20 11.84 -16.58
CA SER A 96 -15.52 12.28 -16.14
C SER A 96 -16.51 11.17 -16.48
N SER A 97 -16.96 10.40 -15.52
CA SER A 97 -18.08 9.48 -15.70
C SER A 97 -19.38 10.28 -15.67
N SER A 98 -19.89 10.63 -16.85
CA SER A 98 -21.28 11.02 -17.01
C SER A 98 -22.12 9.74 -17.03
N GLY A 99 -22.68 9.36 -15.90
CA GLY A 99 -23.68 8.31 -15.82
C GLY A 99 -25.04 8.83 -16.31
N PRO A 100 -25.80 8.04 -17.10
CA PRO A 100 -27.19 8.39 -17.39
C PRO A 100 -28.10 8.09 -16.21
N SER A 101 -28.95 9.04 -15.88
CA SER A 101 -30.06 8.89 -14.95
C SER A 101 -31.08 7.90 -15.51
N GLY A 102 -31.42 6.86 -14.77
CA GLY A 102 -32.53 5.97 -15.05
C GLY A 102 -33.28 5.65 -13.75
N PRO A 103 -34.59 5.38 -13.80
CA PRO A 103 -35.50 5.58 -12.68
C PRO A 103 -35.48 4.45 -11.66
N ASP A 104 -35.72 4.88 -10.44
CA ASP A 104 -36.02 4.19 -9.20
C ASP A 104 -37.07 3.06 -9.39
N THR A 105 -36.72 1.82 -9.05
CA THR A 105 -37.70 0.82 -8.61
C THR A 105 -37.06 -0.03 -7.52
N GLY A 106 -37.59 0.11 -6.33
CA GLY A 106 -37.20 -0.64 -5.17
C GLY A 106 -37.29 -2.16 -5.37
N ASN A 107 -36.26 -2.84 -4.89
CA ASN A 107 -36.38 -4.25 -4.56
C ASN A 107 -35.50 -4.56 -3.34
N THR A 108 -36.18 -4.92 -2.25
CA THR A 108 -35.57 -5.51 -1.07
C THR A 108 -35.08 -6.93 -1.41
N GLY A 109 -33.81 -7.04 -1.79
CA GLY A 109 -33.13 -8.30 -2.10
C GLY A 109 -32.18 -8.68 -0.98
N LYS A 110 -32.52 -9.74 -0.26
CA LYS A 110 -31.74 -10.50 0.69
C LYS A 110 -30.31 -10.71 0.14
N ALA A 111 -29.31 -10.29 0.92
CA ALA A 111 -27.90 -10.52 0.58
C ALA A 111 -27.65 -12.02 0.39
N THR A 112 -27.31 -12.39 -0.83
CA THR A 112 -26.85 -13.74 -1.16
C THR A 112 -25.37 -13.79 -0.86
N ALA A 113 -24.93 -14.77 -0.08
CA ALA A 113 -23.52 -15.00 0.23
C ALA A 113 -22.71 -15.09 -1.09
N THR A 114 -21.68 -14.27 -1.19
CA THR A 114 -20.72 -14.32 -2.30
C THR A 114 -20.01 -15.67 -2.26
N PRO A 115 -20.00 -16.46 -3.34
CA PRO A 115 -19.30 -17.74 -3.34
C PRO A 115 -17.81 -17.57 -3.08
N ALA A 116 -17.23 -18.47 -2.33
CA ALA A 116 -15.80 -18.53 -2.04
C ALA A 116 -15.00 -18.40 -3.34
N PRO A 117 -13.90 -17.61 -3.36
CA PRO A 117 -13.08 -17.50 -4.55
C PRO A 117 -12.52 -18.88 -4.88
N THR A 118 -12.93 -19.41 -6.03
CA THR A 118 -12.38 -20.64 -6.59
C THR A 118 -10.88 -20.42 -6.79
N LYS A 119 -10.06 -21.36 -6.32
CA LYS A 119 -8.60 -21.33 -6.45
C LYS A 119 -8.24 -21.13 -7.94
N ALA A 120 -7.94 -19.90 -8.31
CA ALA A 120 -7.44 -19.59 -9.64
C ALA A 120 -6.07 -20.24 -9.83
N PRO A 121 -5.73 -20.75 -11.03
CA PRO A 121 -4.40 -21.28 -11.31
C PRO A 121 -3.37 -20.20 -11.03
N THR A 122 -2.28 -20.55 -10.36
CA THR A 122 -1.15 -19.65 -10.12
C THR A 122 -0.54 -19.27 -11.48
N PRO A 123 -0.70 -18.04 -11.98
CA PRO A 123 -0.05 -17.66 -13.22
C PRO A 123 1.43 -17.42 -12.94
N THR A 124 2.28 -17.96 -13.77
CA THR A 124 3.69 -17.57 -13.85
C THR A 124 3.71 -16.21 -14.55
N THR A 125 3.85 -15.13 -13.80
CA THR A 125 3.87 -13.76 -14.35
C THR A 125 5.28 -13.38 -14.75
N GLU A 126 5.45 -13.01 -16.02
CA GLU A 126 6.63 -12.28 -16.46
C GLU A 126 6.54 -10.82 -15.97
N PRO A 127 7.67 -10.17 -15.56
CA PRO A 127 7.67 -8.79 -15.10
C PRO A 127 7.07 -7.86 -16.17
N GLY A 128 6.05 -7.08 -15.79
CA GLY A 128 5.41 -6.10 -16.66
C GLY A 128 4.13 -6.54 -17.37
N LYS A 129 3.63 -7.76 -17.16
CA LYS A 129 2.38 -8.20 -17.76
C LYS A 129 1.18 -7.77 -16.90
N GLN A 130 0.26 -7.00 -17.49
CA GLN A 130 -1.02 -6.67 -16.87
C GLN A 130 -1.80 -7.95 -16.58
N VAL A 131 -2.04 -8.25 -15.31
CA VAL A 131 -2.77 -9.44 -14.85
C VAL A 131 -4.27 -9.16 -14.79
N PHE A 132 -4.64 -7.95 -14.31
CA PHE A 132 -6.02 -7.52 -14.15
C PHE A 132 -6.36 -6.43 -15.15
N GLU A 133 -7.44 -6.62 -15.91
CA GLU A 133 -7.89 -5.67 -16.94
C GLU A 133 -8.30 -4.33 -16.34
N ASP A 134 -8.83 -4.33 -15.12
CA ASP A 134 -9.28 -3.17 -14.37
C ASP A 134 -8.18 -2.52 -13.50
N VAL A 135 -6.95 -3.03 -13.55
CA VAL A 135 -5.77 -2.47 -12.87
C VAL A 135 -4.67 -2.21 -13.90
N PRO A 136 -4.83 -1.17 -14.75
CA PRO A 136 -3.78 -0.81 -15.70
C PRO A 136 -2.54 -0.29 -14.96
N SER A 137 -1.36 -0.35 -15.58
CA SER A 137 -0.09 0.11 -14.98
C SER A 137 -0.11 1.59 -14.57
N THR A 138 -1.04 2.37 -15.11
CA THR A 138 -1.27 3.78 -14.75
C THR A 138 -2.19 3.96 -13.53
N TYR A 139 -2.77 2.88 -13.01
CA TYR A 139 -3.61 2.96 -11.82
C TYR A 139 -2.75 3.18 -10.57
N TRP A 140 -3.16 4.09 -9.69
CA TRP A 140 -2.36 4.52 -8.54
C TRP A 140 -1.90 3.38 -7.62
N ALA A 141 -2.72 2.32 -7.49
CA ALA A 141 -2.40 1.19 -6.63
C ALA A 141 -1.83 -0.01 -7.40
N TYR A 142 -1.53 0.13 -8.70
CA TYR A 142 -1.05 -0.97 -9.55
C TYR A 142 0.11 -1.72 -8.91
N SER A 143 1.17 -1.03 -8.53
CA SER A 143 2.36 -1.65 -7.95
C SER A 143 2.10 -2.37 -6.63
N TYR A 144 1.27 -1.78 -5.77
CA TYR A 144 0.90 -2.39 -4.50
C TYR A 144 0.09 -3.67 -4.70
N ILE A 145 -0.85 -3.67 -5.64
CA ILE A 145 -1.67 -4.82 -5.99
C ILE A 145 -0.81 -5.93 -6.59
N MET A 146 0.06 -5.58 -7.54
CA MET A 146 0.94 -6.55 -8.20
C MET A 146 1.97 -7.14 -7.24
N ASP A 147 2.58 -6.33 -6.36
CA ASP A 147 3.49 -6.80 -5.32
C ASP A 147 2.86 -7.86 -4.39
N LEU A 148 1.61 -7.63 -3.99
CA LEU A 148 0.89 -8.59 -3.15
C LEU A 148 0.38 -9.82 -3.94
N TYR A 149 0.03 -9.62 -5.21
CA TYR A 149 -0.38 -10.70 -6.09
C TYR A 149 0.79 -11.66 -6.37
N ASP A 150 1.95 -11.15 -6.73
CA ASP A 150 3.16 -11.95 -6.96
C ASP A 150 3.62 -12.68 -5.70
N ALA A 151 3.40 -12.07 -4.53
CA ALA A 151 3.64 -12.71 -3.23
C ALA A 151 2.54 -13.72 -2.82
N GLY A 152 1.46 -13.89 -3.59
CA GLY A 152 0.35 -14.78 -3.27
C GLY A 152 -0.53 -14.32 -2.10
N ILE A 153 -0.43 -13.05 -1.68
CA ILE A 153 -1.18 -12.49 -0.56
C ILE A 153 -2.59 -12.11 -0.99
N VAL A 154 -2.72 -11.57 -2.21
CA VAL A 154 -4.01 -11.23 -2.81
C VAL A 154 -4.25 -12.03 -4.09
N ASN A 155 -5.51 -12.19 -4.44
CA ASN A 155 -5.93 -12.75 -5.72
C ASN A 155 -6.95 -11.80 -6.36
N GLY A 156 -7.17 -11.95 -7.67
CA GLY A 156 -8.30 -11.30 -8.33
C GLY A 156 -9.64 -11.79 -7.77
N ALA A 157 -10.66 -10.99 -7.94
CA ALA A 157 -12.05 -11.42 -7.73
C ALA A 157 -12.50 -12.39 -8.83
N SER A 158 -11.84 -12.32 -10.00
CA SER A 158 -11.91 -13.30 -11.09
C SER A 158 -10.51 -13.53 -11.68
N ALA A 159 -10.43 -14.31 -12.76
CA ALA A 159 -9.16 -14.54 -13.46
C ALA A 159 -8.53 -13.25 -14.04
N THR A 160 -9.35 -12.26 -14.37
CA THR A 160 -8.89 -11.02 -15.06
C THR A 160 -9.31 -9.73 -14.37
N MET A 161 -10.04 -9.78 -13.25
CA MET A 161 -10.57 -8.59 -12.58
C MET A 161 -10.19 -8.60 -11.10
N PHE A 162 -9.73 -7.45 -10.60
CA PHE A 162 -9.39 -7.23 -9.20
C PHE A 162 -10.49 -6.50 -8.43
N TYR A 163 -11.22 -5.59 -9.10
CA TYR A 163 -12.20 -4.65 -8.55
C TYR A 163 -11.60 -3.73 -7.47
N PRO A 164 -10.61 -2.90 -7.82
CA PRO A 164 -9.85 -2.11 -6.86
C PRO A 164 -10.67 -1.09 -6.07
N GLU A 165 -11.77 -0.59 -6.65
CA GLU A 165 -12.65 0.39 -6.01
C GLU A 165 -13.76 -0.24 -5.16
N ASN A 166 -13.93 -1.57 -5.20
CA ASN A 166 -14.91 -2.23 -4.36
C ASN A 166 -14.41 -2.24 -2.90
N ASN A 167 -15.35 -2.14 -1.97
CA ASN A 167 -15.03 -2.32 -0.56
C ASN A 167 -14.52 -3.74 -0.28
N VAL A 168 -13.64 -3.86 0.70
CA VAL A 168 -13.14 -5.15 1.19
C VAL A 168 -13.86 -5.51 2.49
N THR A 169 -14.30 -6.77 2.59
CA THR A 169 -14.95 -7.23 3.83
C THR A 169 -13.92 -7.49 4.93
N ARG A 170 -14.40 -7.53 6.18
CA ARG A 170 -13.55 -7.83 7.35
C ARG A 170 -12.90 -9.21 7.23
N ALA A 171 -13.62 -10.21 6.72
CA ALA A 171 -13.07 -11.54 6.47
C ALA A 171 -11.99 -11.55 5.38
N GLU A 172 -12.20 -10.82 4.28
CA GLU A 172 -11.23 -10.69 3.20
C GLU A 172 -9.96 -9.99 3.67
N PHE A 173 -10.08 -8.87 4.37
CA PHE A 173 -8.91 -8.17 4.90
C PHE A 173 -8.15 -9.01 5.93
N THR A 174 -8.89 -9.70 6.85
CA THR A 174 -8.27 -10.62 7.81
C THR A 174 -7.49 -11.71 7.11
N LYS A 175 -8.03 -12.33 6.05
CA LYS A 175 -7.30 -13.31 5.25
C LYS A 175 -6.02 -12.72 4.66
N MET A 176 -6.09 -11.53 4.04
CA MET A 176 -4.92 -10.87 3.46
C MET A 176 -3.83 -10.65 4.51
N ALA A 177 -4.21 -10.16 5.70
CA ALA A 177 -3.28 -9.93 6.81
C ALA A 177 -2.68 -11.25 7.32
N VAL A 178 -3.49 -12.28 7.54
CA VAL A 178 -3.03 -13.61 8.01
C VAL A 178 -2.04 -14.22 7.03
N VAL A 179 -2.32 -14.14 5.72
CA VAL A 179 -1.40 -14.66 4.68
C VAL A 179 -0.11 -13.84 4.65
N LEU A 180 -0.18 -12.52 4.70
CA LEU A 180 1.00 -11.64 4.76
C LEU A 180 1.89 -11.98 5.96
N PHE A 181 1.27 -12.17 7.12
CA PHE A 181 1.98 -12.40 8.38
C PHE A 181 2.41 -13.85 8.60
N GLY A 182 2.05 -14.76 7.68
CA GLY A 182 2.38 -16.17 7.80
C GLY A 182 1.70 -16.85 9.00
N LEU A 183 0.57 -16.32 9.47
CA LEU A 183 -0.16 -16.90 10.59
C LEU A 183 -0.93 -18.14 10.13
N ASP A 184 -1.01 -19.13 11.00
CA ASP A 184 -1.75 -20.35 10.75
C ASP A 184 -2.45 -20.81 12.03
N SER A 185 -3.59 -21.49 11.85
CA SER A 185 -4.26 -22.19 12.92
C SER A 185 -4.63 -23.60 12.47
N LYS A 186 -4.52 -24.54 13.39
CA LYS A 186 -4.96 -25.94 13.18
C LYS A 186 -6.45 -26.11 13.40
N SER A 187 -7.13 -25.10 13.92
CA SER A 187 -8.56 -25.10 14.20
C SER A 187 -9.31 -24.21 13.22
N THR A 188 -10.57 -24.56 12.98
CA THR A 188 -11.57 -23.69 12.35
C THR A 188 -12.70 -23.33 13.33
N GLU A 189 -12.61 -23.83 14.57
CA GLU A 189 -13.60 -23.55 15.62
C GLU A 189 -13.38 -22.14 16.17
N SER A 190 -14.32 -21.26 15.88
CA SER A 190 -14.26 -19.85 16.29
C SER A 190 -15.06 -19.63 17.57
N GLN A 191 -14.63 -18.67 18.38
CA GLN A 191 -15.45 -18.15 19.48
C GLN A 191 -16.65 -17.31 19.01
N PHE A 192 -16.64 -16.87 17.73
CA PHE A 192 -17.68 -16.02 17.15
C PHE A 192 -18.79 -16.89 16.53
N THR A 193 -20.03 -16.61 16.88
CA THR A 193 -21.20 -17.39 16.43
C THR A 193 -21.52 -17.20 14.96
N ASP A 194 -21.07 -16.10 14.36
CA ASP A 194 -21.22 -15.73 12.96
C ASP A 194 -20.03 -16.17 12.08
N VAL A 195 -19.12 -16.99 12.63
CA VAL A 195 -17.98 -17.60 11.93
C VAL A 195 -18.09 -19.12 11.97
N PRO A 196 -19.00 -19.73 11.18
CA PRO A 196 -19.13 -21.19 11.12
C PRO A 196 -17.86 -21.86 10.61
N ALA A 197 -17.49 -23.00 11.21
CA ALA A 197 -16.24 -23.71 10.92
C ALA A 197 -16.07 -24.16 9.44
N ASN A 198 -17.17 -24.30 8.70
CA ASN A 198 -17.18 -24.68 7.29
C ASN A 198 -17.02 -23.48 6.32
N GLU A 199 -17.03 -22.27 6.82
CA GLU A 199 -16.81 -21.09 5.99
C GLU A 199 -15.35 -20.93 5.59
N TRP A 200 -15.11 -20.41 4.39
CA TRP A 200 -13.76 -20.26 3.82
C TRP A 200 -12.85 -19.38 4.67
N TYR A 201 -13.41 -18.42 5.39
CA TYR A 201 -12.69 -17.47 6.23
C TYR A 201 -12.42 -17.98 7.66
N ALA A 202 -13.09 -19.06 8.10
CA ALA A 202 -13.04 -19.50 9.50
C ALA A 202 -11.60 -19.66 10.01
N LYS A 203 -10.77 -20.41 9.28
CA LYS A 203 -9.37 -20.65 9.66
C LYS A 203 -8.55 -19.35 9.79
N TYR A 204 -8.83 -18.36 8.95
CA TYR A 204 -8.12 -17.08 8.99
C TYR A 204 -8.57 -16.23 10.17
N VAL A 205 -9.87 -16.19 10.45
CA VAL A 205 -10.41 -15.49 11.62
C VAL A 205 -9.88 -16.11 12.91
N VAL A 206 -9.86 -17.44 13.00
CA VAL A 206 -9.31 -18.16 14.16
C VAL A 206 -7.82 -17.84 14.32
N ALA A 207 -7.01 -17.99 13.26
CA ALA A 207 -5.58 -17.67 13.32
C ALA A 207 -5.30 -16.22 13.75
N ALA A 208 -6.06 -15.26 13.22
CA ALA A 208 -5.93 -13.86 13.57
C ALA A 208 -6.37 -13.57 15.03
N THR A 209 -7.37 -14.30 15.52
CA THR A 209 -7.85 -14.18 16.90
C THR A 209 -6.84 -14.77 17.88
N GLU A 210 -6.30 -15.97 17.59
CA GLU A 210 -5.25 -16.62 18.38
C GLU A 210 -3.98 -15.76 18.46
N ALA A 211 -3.64 -15.08 17.35
CA ALA A 211 -2.53 -14.13 17.31
C ALA A 211 -2.85 -12.77 17.96
N GLY A 212 -4.08 -12.55 18.42
CA GLY A 212 -4.49 -11.29 19.06
C GLY A 212 -4.59 -10.08 18.15
N ILE A 213 -4.52 -10.26 16.82
CA ILE A 213 -4.56 -9.14 15.87
C ILE A 213 -5.98 -8.69 15.52
N VAL A 214 -6.96 -9.58 15.62
CA VAL A 214 -8.36 -9.22 15.46
C VAL A 214 -9.14 -9.44 16.74
N THR A 215 -10.18 -8.63 16.89
CA THR A 215 -11.24 -8.79 17.90
C THR A 215 -12.58 -8.80 17.19
N GLY A 216 -13.63 -9.37 17.82
CA GLY A 216 -14.99 -9.22 17.35
C GLY A 216 -15.48 -7.77 17.39
N ILE A 217 -16.61 -7.52 16.77
CA ILE A 217 -17.40 -6.31 17.00
C ILE A 217 -18.12 -6.39 18.35
N SER A 218 -18.27 -7.61 18.87
CA SER A 218 -18.74 -7.94 20.21
C SER A 218 -17.97 -9.16 20.74
N GLU A 219 -18.30 -9.66 21.93
CA GLU A 219 -17.70 -10.88 22.48
C GLU A 219 -18.01 -12.13 21.65
N THR A 220 -19.13 -12.13 20.92
CA THR A 220 -19.66 -13.29 20.20
C THR A 220 -19.82 -13.10 18.70
N GLU A 221 -19.55 -11.92 18.17
CA GLU A 221 -19.73 -11.60 16.75
C GLU A 221 -18.48 -10.98 16.15
N PHE A 222 -18.08 -11.47 14.98
CA PHE A 222 -16.96 -10.96 14.19
C PHE A 222 -17.38 -10.01 13.06
N ALA A 223 -18.57 -10.20 12.51
CA ALA A 223 -19.12 -9.54 11.33
C ALA A 223 -18.26 -9.78 10.05
N PRO A 224 -18.09 -11.03 9.61
CA PRO A 224 -17.16 -11.39 8.53
C PRO A 224 -17.49 -10.73 7.18
N ASN A 225 -18.77 -10.51 6.90
CA ASN A 225 -19.27 -9.99 5.63
C ASN A 225 -19.48 -8.46 5.63
N ASP A 226 -19.30 -7.81 6.76
CA ASP A 226 -19.36 -6.35 6.82
C ASP A 226 -18.08 -5.76 6.20
N ASP A 227 -18.19 -4.58 5.61
CA ASP A 227 -17.05 -3.84 5.13
C ASP A 227 -16.09 -3.51 6.28
N VAL A 228 -14.80 -3.70 6.07
CA VAL A 228 -13.81 -3.26 7.05
C VAL A 228 -13.63 -1.75 6.96
N THR A 229 -13.61 -1.07 8.10
CA THR A 229 -13.33 0.37 8.11
C THR A 229 -11.83 0.66 8.11
N ARG A 230 -11.46 1.88 7.69
CA ARG A 230 -10.06 2.32 7.64
C ARG A 230 -9.39 2.26 9.01
N GLU A 231 -10.08 2.65 10.09
CA GLU A 231 -9.54 2.52 11.45
C GLU A 231 -9.41 1.07 11.93
N GLN A 232 -10.31 0.18 11.49
CA GLN A 232 -10.22 -1.26 11.80
C GLN A 232 -9.01 -1.89 11.11
N MET A 233 -8.74 -1.56 9.85
CA MET A 233 -7.52 -1.99 9.17
C MET A 233 -6.26 -1.55 9.92
N ALA A 234 -6.23 -0.28 10.35
CA ALA A 234 -5.12 0.26 11.12
C ALA A 234 -4.93 -0.50 12.45
N ALA A 235 -6.02 -0.83 13.15
CA ALA A 235 -5.94 -1.56 14.40
C ALA A 235 -5.41 -3.00 14.22
N ILE A 236 -5.85 -3.70 13.17
CA ILE A 236 -5.38 -5.07 12.85
C ILE A 236 -3.87 -5.06 12.58
N ILE A 237 -3.42 -4.16 11.73
CA ILE A 237 -2.00 -4.05 11.36
C ILE A 237 -1.15 -3.57 12.55
N GLY A 238 -1.61 -2.55 13.25
CA GLY A 238 -0.89 -1.99 14.39
C GLY A 238 -0.72 -2.97 15.53
N ARG A 239 -1.70 -3.83 15.80
CA ARG A 239 -1.59 -4.91 16.79
C ARG A 239 -0.52 -5.93 16.39
N TYR A 240 -0.49 -6.36 15.14
CA TYR A 240 0.51 -7.32 14.68
C TYR A 240 1.93 -6.77 14.77
N LEU A 241 2.13 -5.53 14.36
CA LEU A 241 3.44 -4.88 14.36
C LEU A 241 3.85 -4.35 15.74
N ASP A 242 3.00 -4.50 16.76
CA ASP A 242 3.15 -3.89 18.09
C ASP A 242 3.46 -2.38 18.04
N ILE A 243 2.84 -1.71 17.07
CA ILE A 243 3.04 -0.28 16.82
C ILE A 243 1.93 0.50 17.50
N THR A 244 2.32 1.30 18.49
CA THR A 244 1.42 2.26 19.15
C THR A 244 2.12 3.60 19.32
N SER A 245 1.36 4.69 19.21
CA SER A 245 1.85 6.03 19.47
C SER A 245 0.77 6.88 20.14
N LYS A 246 1.21 7.89 20.89
CA LYS A 246 0.35 8.95 21.45
C LYS A 246 0.66 10.31 20.81
N ALA A 247 1.43 10.33 19.72
CA ALA A 247 1.72 11.56 19.00
C ALA A 247 0.44 12.20 18.46
N ALA A 248 0.44 13.53 18.39
CA ALA A 248 -0.68 14.27 17.82
C ALA A 248 -0.79 13.96 16.31
N MET A 249 -1.96 13.51 15.90
CA MET A 249 -2.24 13.25 14.50
C MET A 249 -2.51 14.54 13.73
N LYS A 250 -2.11 14.56 12.45
CA LYS A 250 -2.29 15.73 11.57
C LYS A 250 -3.65 15.74 10.86
N TYR A 251 -4.50 14.74 11.09
CA TYR A 251 -5.79 14.63 10.42
C TYR A 251 -6.82 15.60 11.00
N THR A 252 -7.55 16.30 10.13
CA THR A 252 -8.55 17.28 10.51
C THR A 252 -9.76 16.65 11.22
N ASP A 253 -10.00 15.37 10.96
CA ASP A 253 -11.06 14.55 11.56
C ASP A 253 -10.55 13.58 12.65
N SER A 254 -9.36 13.82 13.20
CA SER A 254 -8.76 12.95 14.22
C SER A 254 -9.67 12.69 15.43
N ALA A 255 -10.53 13.64 15.79
CA ALA A 255 -11.50 13.48 16.86
C ALA A 255 -12.61 12.43 16.57
N ALA A 256 -12.78 12.03 15.32
CA ALA A 256 -13.72 10.99 14.91
C ALA A 256 -13.12 9.57 14.96
N ILE A 257 -11.82 9.45 15.21
CA ILE A 257 -11.17 8.14 15.35
C ILE A 257 -11.57 7.53 16.70
N SER A 258 -12.04 6.29 16.67
CA SER A 258 -12.43 5.56 17.89
C SER A 258 -11.23 5.38 18.83
N ASP A 259 -11.46 5.48 20.13
CA ASP A 259 -10.41 5.39 21.17
C ASP A 259 -9.50 4.17 21.02
N TYR A 260 -10.07 3.03 20.64
CA TYR A 260 -9.30 1.80 20.44
C TYR A 260 -8.32 1.89 19.26
N ALA A 261 -8.63 2.71 18.27
CA ALA A 261 -7.86 2.82 17.03
C ALA A 261 -6.81 3.95 17.07
N VAL A 262 -7.01 4.95 17.92
CA VAL A 262 -6.11 6.12 18.06
C VAL A 262 -4.64 5.73 18.14
N PRO A 263 -4.19 4.82 19.03
CA PRO A 263 -2.77 4.50 19.16
C PRO A 263 -2.19 3.86 17.89
N TYR A 264 -2.97 3.06 17.18
CA TYR A 264 -2.54 2.37 15.96
C TYR A 264 -2.51 3.32 14.76
N VAL A 265 -3.55 4.13 14.57
CA VAL A 265 -3.58 5.13 13.49
C VAL A 265 -2.44 6.12 13.66
N SER A 266 -2.20 6.60 14.90
CA SER A 266 -1.07 7.49 15.19
C SER A 266 0.27 6.84 14.88
N GLY A 267 0.50 5.61 15.38
CA GLY A 267 1.78 4.93 15.23
C GLY A 267 2.09 4.53 13.78
N LEU A 268 1.08 4.05 13.04
CA LEU A 268 1.25 3.71 11.62
C LEU A 268 1.46 4.95 10.75
N THR A 269 0.83 6.07 11.10
CA THR A 269 1.04 7.36 10.41
C THR A 269 2.45 7.88 10.65
N GLU A 270 2.94 7.83 11.88
CA GLU A 270 4.29 8.23 12.25
C GLU A 270 5.37 7.43 11.50
N LYS A 271 5.10 6.15 11.26
CA LYS A 271 5.98 5.26 10.48
C LYS A 271 5.78 5.38 8.95
N GLY A 272 4.89 6.26 8.48
CA GLY A 272 4.60 6.43 7.05
C GLY A 272 3.87 5.25 6.39
N LEU A 273 3.38 4.29 7.18
CA LEU A 273 2.65 3.12 6.66
C LEU A 273 1.20 3.46 6.31
N LEU A 274 0.61 4.42 7.04
CA LEU A 274 -0.75 4.87 6.86
C LEU A 274 -0.77 6.36 6.47
N THR A 275 -1.56 6.69 5.47
CA THR A 275 -1.75 8.06 4.99
C THR A 275 -3.22 8.46 5.05
N GLY A 276 -3.47 9.76 5.23
CA GLY A 276 -4.81 10.33 5.05
C GLY A 276 -5.10 10.66 3.59
N GLU A 277 -6.24 11.29 3.40
CA GLU A 277 -6.70 11.81 2.12
C GLU A 277 -6.04 13.17 1.79
N GLU A 278 -6.17 13.58 0.54
CA GLU A 278 -5.64 14.88 0.07
C GLU A 278 -6.25 16.10 0.77
N ASP A 279 -7.49 15.97 1.28
CA ASP A 279 -8.18 17.01 2.04
C ASP A 279 -7.73 17.11 3.50
N GLY A 280 -6.77 16.29 3.90
CA GLY A 280 -6.24 16.24 5.25
C GLY A 280 -7.07 15.41 6.23
N THR A 281 -8.09 14.69 5.76
CA THR A 281 -8.89 13.77 6.59
C THR A 281 -8.29 12.37 6.60
N PHE A 282 -8.65 11.57 7.61
CA PHE A 282 -8.36 10.14 7.68
C PHE A 282 -9.56 9.30 7.28
N ARG A 283 -10.78 9.76 7.52
CA ARG A 283 -12.06 9.08 7.33
C ARG A 283 -12.13 7.73 8.09
N PRO A 284 -12.02 7.70 9.42
CA PRO A 284 -11.84 6.47 10.20
C PRO A 284 -12.95 5.44 9.99
N ALA A 285 -14.19 5.87 9.94
CA ALA A 285 -15.37 5.00 9.80
C ALA A 285 -15.73 4.68 8.33
N ALA A 286 -15.01 5.22 7.35
CA ALA A 286 -15.28 4.89 5.95
C ALA A 286 -14.87 3.44 5.65
N SER A 287 -15.68 2.74 4.85
CA SER A 287 -15.33 1.44 4.29
C SER A 287 -14.07 1.57 3.43
N ALA A 288 -13.15 0.63 3.58
CA ALA A 288 -11.91 0.63 2.84
C ALA A 288 -12.07 -0.04 1.48
N ALA A 289 -11.50 0.57 0.44
CA ALA A 289 -11.41 -0.05 -0.87
C ALA A 289 -10.34 -1.14 -0.91
N ARG A 290 -10.48 -2.12 -1.80
CA ARG A 290 -9.49 -3.20 -2.00
C ARG A 290 -8.12 -2.65 -2.40
N SER A 291 -8.08 -1.56 -3.15
CA SER A 291 -6.84 -0.84 -3.49
C SER A 291 -6.17 -0.21 -2.27
N GLU A 292 -6.94 0.38 -1.36
CA GLU A 292 -6.43 0.96 -0.12
C GLU A 292 -5.87 -0.13 0.82
N ALA A 293 -6.59 -1.25 0.93
CA ALA A 293 -6.12 -2.41 1.67
C ALA A 293 -4.81 -2.97 1.10
N ALA A 294 -4.72 -3.09 -0.22
CA ALA A 294 -3.50 -3.53 -0.90
C ALA A 294 -2.33 -2.56 -0.67
N ALA A 295 -2.57 -1.26 -0.76
CA ALA A 295 -1.53 -0.26 -0.54
C ALA A 295 -0.98 -0.29 0.89
N LEU A 296 -1.85 -0.44 1.90
CA LEU A 296 -1.43 -0.59 3.29
C LEU A 296 -0.59 -1.87 3.49
N LEU A 297 -1.11 -3.02 3.04
CA LEU A 297 -0.44 -4.31 3.22
C LEU A 297 0.90 -4.41 2.48
N SER A 298 1.03 -3.83 1.28
CA SER A 298 2.29 -3.81 0.54
C SER A 298 3.35 -2.95 1.25
N ARG A 299 2.98 -1.78 1.78
CA ARG A 299 3.90 -0.98 2.61
C ARG A 299 4.35 -1.74 3.86
N VAL A 300 3.43 -2.45 4.52
CA VAL A 300 3.75 -3.30 5.68
C VAL A 300 4.69 -4.43 5.27
N LYS A 301 4.43 -5.12 4.16
CA LYS A 301 5.30 -6.17 3.61
C LYS A 301 6.73 -5.66 3.40
N ALA A 302 6.88 -4.47 2.86
CA ALA A 302 8.19 -3.85 2.63
C ALA A 302 8.98 -3.67 3.94
N THR A 303 8.32 -3.31 5.05
CA THR A 303 8.99 -3.19 6.36
C THR A 303 9.38 -4.55 6.96
N MET A 304 8.62 -5.61 6.68
CA MET A 304 8.93 -6.96 7.15
C MET A 304 10.06 -7.62 6.37
N SER A 305 10.24 -7.22 5.11
CA SER A 305 11.29 -7.73 4.21
C SER A 305 12.61 -6.98 4.37
N ALA A 306 12.61 -5.83 5.07
CA ALA A 306 13.85 -5.16 5.42
C ALA A 306 14.60 -6.03 6.43
N PRO A 307 15.85 -6.45 6.18
CA PRO A 307 16.65 -7.10 7.19
C PRO A 307 16.74 -6.16 8.40
N GLU A 308 16.64 -6.71 9.63
CA GLU A 308 16.95 -5.94 10.83
C GLU A 308 18.26 -5.19 10.56
N GLU A 309 18.23 -3.87 10.74
CA GLU A 309 19.37 -3.00 10.46
C GLU A 309 20.62 -3.45 11.23
N THR A 310 21.42 -4.24 10.59
CA THR A 310 22.84 -3.89 10.57
C THR A 310 22.93 -2.82 9.50
N ALA A 311 23.28 -1.59 9.88
CA ALA A 311 23.46 -0.46 8.99
C ALA A 311 24.43 -0.84 7.87
N ALA A 312 23.92 -1.48 6.84
CA ALA A 312 24.65 -1.78 5.64
C ALA A 312 24.42 -0.60 4.69
N CYS A 313 25.36 0.29 4.66
CA CYS A 313 25.59 1.17 3.54
C CYS A 313 25.56 0.31 2.27
N LEU A 314 24.47 0.32 1.51
CA LEU A 314 24.33 -0.43 0.26
C LEU A 314 25.16 0.16 -0.88
N LEU A 315 26.20 0.87 -0.53
CA LEU A 315 27.16 1.46 -1.46
C LEU A 315 28.56 1.31 -0.91
N TYR A 316 29.10 0.08 -0.78
CA TYR A 316 30.54 -0.01 -0.75
C TYR A 316 31.17 -1.39 -0.64
N THR A 317 32.30 -1.53 -1.24
CA THR A 317 33.40 -2.34 -0.76
C THR A 317 34.58 -1.42 -0.57
N SER A 318 35.04 -1.22 0.66
CA SER A 318 36.41 -0.79 0.87
C SER A 318 37.24 -2.05 1.08
N ASP A 319 38.31 -2.17 0.34
CA ASP A 319 39.52 -2.75 0.86
C ASP A 319 40.72 -2.15 0.16
N ALA A 320 41.49 -1.47 0.92
CA ALA A 320 42.94 -1.39 0.80
C ALA A 320 43.57 -1.19 2.17
#